data_b2f83792467e94dc4da365ff7442480b
#
_entry.id   b2f83792467e94dc4da365ff7442480b
#
_cell.length_a   1.000
_cell.length_b   1.000
_cell.length_c   1.000
_cell.angle_alpha   90.00
_cell.angle_beta   90.00
_cell.angle_gamma   90.00
#
_symmetry.space_group_name_H-M   'P 1'
#
loop_
_entity.id
_entity.type
_entity.pdbx_description
1 polymer ?
#
loop_
_entity_poly.entity_id
_entity_poly.type
_entity_poly.pdbx_seq_one_letter_code
_entity_poly.pdbx_strand_id
1 'polypeptide(L)'
;MNPSLVGSEMCIRDRLQPALYISKLANGISQSNGNKFSIYEHSPAIEIKKNNDSWEIKTPTGSVITKKIIMAVNGHAESFGFFEKRLMHVFTYASMTKKLTKDQLTKLGGEKKWGVTPSNPMGSTVRKITGINGDRIVIRNRWTFDPSMEVSERRVSKFGNDQDKSFNDRFPMLSDVEMEYRWAGRLCLSLNSVPAFGEVDKNIFSACCQNGIGTAKGTLAGIGAVDLATNTDSAIVNDMKSYDAPKKLPPKPISYLGANAIIKWRELKAGKEL
;
A
#
# COMPACT_ATOMS: atom_id res chain seq x y z
N MET A 1 29.54 10.68 -9.40
CA MET A 1 28.50 9.65 -9.66
C MET A 1 27.15 10.34 -9.66
N ASN A 2 26.33 10.10 -10.67
CA ASN A 2 25.01 10.70 -10.74
C ASN A 2 24.09 10.01 -9.70
N PRO A 3 23.55 10.72 -8.69
CA PRO A 3 22.76 10.11 -7.61
C PRO A 3 21.55 9.32 -8.09
N SER A 4 21.04 9.64 -9.29
CA SER A 4 19.90 8.94 -9.89
C SER A 4 20.23 7.50 -10.34
N LEU A 5 21.48 7.18 -10.61
CA LEU A 5 21.91 5.84 -11.03
C LEU A 5 22.04 4.88 -9.84
N VAL A 6 22.45 5.37 -8.68
CA VAL A 6 22.59 4.53 -7.46
C VAL A 6 21.23 4.03 -6.98
N GLY A 7 20.17 4.86 -7.04
CA GLY A 7 18.81 4.46 -6.69
C GLY A 7 18.20 3.44 -7.68
N SER A 8 18.52 3.53 -8.96
CA SER A 8 18.01 2.61 -9.99
C SER A 8 18.66 1.22 -9.90
N GLU A 9 19.93 1.11 -9.58
CA GLU A 9 20.61 -0.18 -9.42
C GLU A 9 20.09 -0.98 -8.24
N MET A 10 19.79 -0.37 -7.11
CA MET A 10 19.17 -1.03 -5.95
C MET A 10 17.80 -1.61 -6.27
N CYS A 11 17.01 -0.96 -7.13
CA CYS A 11 15.69 -1.44 -7.54
C CYS A 11 15.72 -2.60 -8.54
N ILE A 12 16.85 -2.87 -9.19
CA ILE A 12 16.98 -3.95 -10.19
C ILE A 12 17.13 -5.32 -9.52
N ARG A 13 17.76 -5.41 -8.35
CA ARG A 13 18.13 -6.68 -7.72
C ARG A 13 17.11 -7.22 -6.72
N ASP A 14 16.49 -6.36 -5.91
CA ASP A 14 15.64 -6.79 -4.80
C ASP A 14 14.18 -6.34 -4.99
N ARG A 15 13.37 -7.21 -5.57
CA ARG A 15 11.95 -6.97 -5.79
C ARG A 15 11.11 -8.07 -5.20
N LEU A 16 10.11 -7.67 -4.43
CA LEU A 16 9.03 -8.54 -3.98
C LEU A 16 7.82 -8.39 -4.92
N GLN A 17 7.11 -9.48 -5.10
CA GLN A 17 5.76 -9.49 -5.64
C GLN A 17 4.79 -9.47 -4.44
N PRO A 18 4.26 -8.31 -4.02
CA PRO A 18 3.51 -8.21 -2.77
C PRO A 18 2.28 -9.12 -2.73
N ALA A 19 1.51 -9.17 -3.82
CA ALA A 19 0.34 -10.03 -3.90
C ALA A 19 0.70 -11.52 -3.80
N LEU A 20 1.75 -11.95 -4.49
CA LEU A 20 2.22 -13.33 -4.43
C LEU A 20 2.79 -13.69 -3.05
N TYR A 21 3.49 -12.75 -2.41
CA TYR A 21 3.99 -12.93 -1.04
C TYR A 21 2.85 -13.19 -0.07
N ILE A 22 1.83 -12.32 -0.05
CA ILE A 22 0.69 -12.45 0.86
C ILE A 22 -0.11 -13.72 0.56
N SER A 23 -0.39 -13.99 -0.72
CA SER A 23 -1.14 -15.18 -1.13
C SER A 23 -0.41 -16.49 -0.72
N LYS A 24 0.91 -16.57 -0.96
CA LYS A 24 1.70 -17.74 -0.55
C LYS A 24 1.81 -17.86 0.97
N LEU A 25 1.94 -16.76 1.69
CA LEU A 25 1.95 -16.76 3.15
C LEU A 25 0.63 -17.30 3.71
N ALA A 26 -0.50 -16.78 3.24
CA ALA A 26 -1.83 -17.22 3.66
C ALA A 26 -2.03 -18.73 3.39
N ASN A 27 -1.72 -19.16 2.18
CA ASN A 27 -1.84 -20.58 1.79
C ASN A 27 -0.90 -21.49 2.61
N GLY A 28 0.35 -21.06 2.82
CA GLY A 28 1.33 -21.83 3.60
C GLY A 28 0.90 -21.99 5.06
N ILE A 29 0.38 -20.92 5.68
CA ILE A 29 -0.12 -20.99 7.06
C ILE A 29 -1.35 -21.90 7.15
N SER A 30 -2.29 -21.78 6.22
CA SER A 30 -3.49 -22.63 6.19
C SER A 30 -3.14 -24.13 6.05
N GLN A 31 -2.11 -24.45 5.26
CA GLN A 31 -1.68 -25.83 5.06
C GLN A 31 -0.90 -26.40 6.27
N SER A 32 -0.09 -25.56 6.94
CA SER A 32 0.80 -26.03 8.00
C SER A 32 0.15 -26.10 9.38
N ASN A 33 -0.92 -25.36 9.63
CA ASN A 33 -1.53 -25.24 10.97
C ASN A 33 -2.85 -26.02 11.15
N GLY A 34 -3.32 -26.71 10.13
CA GLY A 34 -4.56 -27.50 10.20
C GLY A 34 -5.74 -26.66 10.70
N ASN A 35 -6.51 -27.19 11.67
CA ASN A 35 -7.70 -26.54 12.23
C ASN A 35 -7.40 -25.37 13.20
N LYS A 36 -6.14 -25.02 13.43
CA LYS A 36 -5.75 -23.93 14.35
C LYS A 36 -5.80 -22.56 13.71
N PHE A 37 -5.90 -22.49 12.38
CA PHE A 37 -5.91 -21.26 11.62
C PHE A 37 -7.01 -21.29 10.56
N SER A 38 -7.85 -20.27 10.51
CA SER A 38 -8.92 -20.14 9.53
C SER A 38 -8.88 -18.76 8.88
N ILE A 39 -9.08 -18.72 7.57
CA ILE A 39 -9.25 -17.48 6.80
C ILE A 39 -10.70 -17.45 6.31
N TYR A 40 -11.38 -16.35 6.60
CA TYR A 40 -12.73 -16.09 6.12
C TYR A 40 -12.69 -14.98 5.10
N GLU A 41 -12.71 -15.35 3.82
CA GLU A 41 -12.82 -14.41 2.71
C GLU A 41 -14.27 -13.92 2.57
N HIS A 42 -14.47 -12.78 1.90
CA HIS A 42 -15.79 -12.16 1.71
C HIS A 42 -16.58 -11.90 3.01
N SER A 43 -15.87 -11.78 4.13
CA SER A 43 -16.42 -11.61 5.47
C SER A 43 -15.94 -10.30 6.10
N PRO A 44 -16.37 -9.13 5.57
CA PRO A 44 -15.94 -7.85 6.12
C PRO A 44 -16.42 -7.69 7.56
N ALA A 45 -15.51 -7.29 8.46
CA ALA A 45 -15.89 -6.85 9.78
C ALA A 45 -16.61 -5.49 9.67
N ILE A 46 -17.84 -5.41 10.17
CA ILE A 46 -18.66 -4.19 10.12
C ILE A 46 -18.76 -3.49 11.46
N GLU A 47 -18.55 -4.21 12.56
CA GLU A 47 -18.64 -3.67 13.90
C GLU A 47 -17.78 -4.48 14.87
N ILE A 48 -17.20 -3.81 15.86
CA ILE A 48 -16.52 -4.42 17.00
C ILE A 48 -17.25 -3.95 18.26
N LYS A 49 -17.78 -4.89 19.04
CA LYS A 49 -18.49 -4.61 20.29
C LYS A 49 -17.87 -5.35 21.46
N LYS A 50 -17.85 -4.69 22.60
CA LYS A 50 -17.49 -5.35 23.86
C LYS A 50 -18.57 -6.34 24.29
N ASN A 51 -18.15 -7.53 24.66
CA ASN A 51 -19.02 -8.60 25.15
C ASN A 51 -18.42 -9.21 26.41
N ASN A 52 -18.79 -8.68 27.57
CA ASN A 52 -18.22 -9.01 28.88
C ASN A 52 -16.66 -8.86 28.88
N ASP A 53 -15.92 -9.94 29.07
CA ASP A 53 -14.45 -9.99 29.00
C ASP A 53 -13.91 -10.37 27.62
N SER A 54 -14.77 -10.35 26.61
CA SER A 54 -14.45 -10.65 25.20
C SER A 54 -14.93 -9.55 24.28
N TRP A 55 -14.67 -9.73 22.99
CA TRP A 55 -15.10 -8.87 21.91
C TRP A 55 -15.93 -9.66 20.91
N GLU A 56 -17.00 -9.08 20.42
CA GLU A 56 -17.80 -9.58 19.29
C GLU A 56 -17.44 -8.76 18.06
N ILE A 57 -17.01 -9.45 17.00
CA ILE A 57 -16.78 -8.88 15.67
C ILE A 57 -17.92 -9.33 14.77
N LYS A 58 -18.74 -8.39 14.30
CA LYS A 58 -19.87 -8.68 13.41
C LYS A 58 -19.46 -8.64 11.96
N THR A 59 -20.02 -9.56 11.19
CA THR A 59 -19.97 -9.62 9.73
C THR A 59 -21.39 -9.62 9.18
N PRO A 60 -21.62 -9.45 7.86
CA PRO A 60 -22.97 -9.50 7.29
C PRO A 60 -23.72 -10.82 7.53
N THR A 61 -23.00 -11.92 7.69
CA THR A 61 -23.57 -13.28 7.76
C THR A 61 -23.35 -13.98 9.10
N GLY A 62 -22.70 -13.33 10.07
CA GLY A 62 -22.42 -13.92 11.36
C GLY A 62 -21.55 -13.06 12.25
N SER A 63 -21.05 -13.63 13.35
CA SER A 63 -20.12 -12.94 14.25
C SER A 63 -19.04 -13.87 14.79
N VAL A 64 -17.94 -13.28 15.27
CA VAL A 64 -16.85 -13.97 15.95
C VAL A 64 -16.70 -13.40 17.34
N ILE A 65 -16.68 -14.25 18.35
CA ILE A 65 -16.39 -13.87 19.73
C ILE A 65 -14.93 -14.25 20.04
N THR A 66 -14.16 -13.30 20.51
CA THR A 66 -12.74 -13.47 20.79
C THR A 66 -12.27 -12.70 22.01
N LYS A 67 -11.22 -13.17 22.68
CA LYS A 67 -10.59 -12.48 23.81
C LYS A 67 -9.63 -11.38 23.36
N LYS A 68 -9.03 -11.50 22.16
CA LYS A 68 -8.03 -10.56 21.64
C LYS A 68 -8.26 -10.28 20.17
N ILE A 69 -8.02 -9.06 19.74
CA ILE A 69 -8.12 -8.63 18.36
C ILE A 69 -6.80 -8.01 17.91
N ILE A 70 -6.27 -8.43 16.78
CA ILE A 70 -5.21 -7.71 16.07
C ILE A 70 -5.81 -7.05 14.84
N MET A 71 -5.83 -5.73 14.83
CA MET A 71 -6.31 -4.93 13.71
C MET A 71 -5.20 -4.70 12.70
N ALA A 72 -5.32 -5.31 11.52
CA ALA A 72 -4.43 -5.10 10.37
C ALA A 72 -5.18 -4.45 9.20
N VAL A 73 -6.21 -3.68 9.50
CA VAL A 73 -7.15 -3.06 8.54
C VAL A 73 -6.66 -1.74 7.96
N ASN A 74 -5.43 -1.34 8.27
CA ASN A 74 -4.77 -0.13 7.79
C ASN A 74 -5.65 1.12 8.04
N GLY A 75 -5.96 1.92 7.01
CA GLY A 75 -6.76 3.13 7.16
C GLY A 75 -8.19 2.91 7.66
N HIS A 76 -8.74 1.71 7.52
CA HIS A 76 -10.06 1.38 8.06
C HIS A 76 -10.13 1.31 9.59
N ALA A 77 -9.01 1.44 10.31
CA ALA A 77 -9.02 1.58 11.76
C ALA A 77 -9.90 2.74 12.23
N GLU A 78 -9.98 3.83 11.45
CA GLU A 78 -10.87 4.97 11.75
C GLU A 78 -12.37 4.60 11.69
N SER A 79 -12.75 3.63 10.86
CA SER A 79 -14.14 3.15 10.77
C SER A 79 -14.60 2.40 12.04
N PHE A 80 -13.65 1.95 12.84
CA PHE A 80 -13.90 1.31 14.13
C PHE A 80 -13.66 2.24 15.33
N GLY A 81 -13.50 3.56 15.08
CA GLY A 81 -13.31 4.57 16.13
C GLY A 81 -11.87 4.73 16.61
N PHE A 82 -10.89 4.09 15.97
CA PHE A 82 -9.49 4.19 16.37
C PHE A 82 -8.71 5.14 15.47
N PHE A 83 -7.81 5.92 16.05
CA PHE A 83 -6.96 6.90 15.33
C PHE A 83 -7.73 7.97 14.55
N GLU A 84 -8.91 8.34 15.00
CA GLU A 84 -9.75 9.34 14.34
C GLU A 84 -8.99 10.63 14.01
N LYS A 85 -9.11 11.07 12.75
CA LYS A 85 -8.45 12.27 12.22
C LYS A 85 -6.92 12.25 12.35
N ARG A 86 -6.31 11.06 12.33
CA ARG A 86 -4.85 10.88 12.42
C ARG A 86 -4.27 10.17 11.20
N LEU A 87 -5.11 9.57 10.37
CA LEU A 87 -4.70 8.78 9.22
C LEU A 87 -5.01 9.52 7.91
N MET A 88 -4.03 9.56 7.01
CA MET A 88 -4.15 10.18 5.69
C MET A 88 -4.37 9.09 4.64
N HIS A 89 -5.51 9.15 3.95
CA HIS A 89 -5.82 8.24 2.85
C HIS A 89 -5.33 8.82 1.54
N VAL A 90 -4.18 8.36 1.09
CA VAL A 90 -3.52 8.83 -0.12
C VAL A 90 -3.60 7.75 -1.19
N PHE A 91 -3.99 8.15 -2.40
CA PHE A 91 -4.03 7.26 -3.55
C PHE A 91 -2.85 7.50 -4.47
N THR A 92 -2.30 6.43 -5.01
CA THR A 92 -1.40 6.44 -6.14
C THR A 92 -2.04 5.70 -7.31
N TYR A 93 -1.72 6.11 -8.53
CA TYR A 93 -2.34 5.57 -9.72
C TYR A 93 -1.32 4.82 -10.55
N ALA A 94 -1.74 3.72 -11.14
CA ALA A 94 -0.89 2.90 -11.96
C ALA A 94 -1.63 2.37 -13.20
N SER A 95 -0.87 2.17 -14.27
CA SER A 95 -1.29 1.48 -15.47
C SER A 95 -0.32 0.35 -15.79
N MET A 96 -0.82 -0.69 -16.44
CA MET A 96 -0.03 -1.82 -16.90
C MET A 96 -0.36 -2.14 -18.35
N THR A 97 0.67 -2.32 -19.15
CA THR A 97 0.54 -2.61 -20.58
C THR A 97 -0.13 -3.96 -20.84
N LYS A 98 -0.69 -4.15 -22.04
CA LYS A 98 -0.88 -5.48 -22.60
C LYS A 98 0.46 -6.24 -22.60
N LYS A 99 0.36 -7.56 -22.79
CA LYS A 99 1.55 -8.40 -22.95
C LYS A 99 2.36 -7.92 -24.14
N LEU A 100 3.65 -7.68 -23.93
CA LEU A 100 4.58 -7.28 -24.98
C LEU A 100 4.85 -8.44 -25.94
N THR A 101 4.87 -8.17 -27.21
CA THR A 101 5.28 -9.10 -28.26
C THR A 101 6.80 -9.28 -28.26
N LYS A 102 7.30 -10.30 -28.97
CA LYS A 102 8.75 -10.52 -29.12
C LYS A 102 9.43 -9.32 -29.80
N ASP A 103 8.79 -8.73 -30.80
CA ASP A 103 9.33 -7.56 -31.52
C ASP A 103 9.41 -6.33 -30.62
N GLN A 104 8.37 -6.10 -29.80
CA GLN A 104 8.34 -5.02 -28.82
C GLN A 104 9.42 -5.23 -27.73
N LEU A 105 9.66 -6.46 -27.29
CA LEU A 105 10.72 -6.78 -26.36
C LEU A 105 12.11 -6.56 -26.97
N THR A 106 12.28 -6.88 -28.25
CA THR A 106 13.52 -6.63 -28.98
C THR A 106 13.78 -5.14 -29.13
N LYS A 107 12.77 -4.35 -29.49
CA LYS A 107 12.85 -2.88 -29.59
C LYS A 107 13.15 -2.24 -28.23
N LEU A 108 12.54 -2.74 -27.15
CA LEU A 108 12.78 -2.25 -25.79
C LEU A 108 14.22 -2.58 -25.31
N GLY A 109 14.71 -3.76 -25.65
CA GLY A 109 16.02 -4.25 -25.19
C GLY A 109 16.15 -4.38 -23.68
N GLY A 110 17.39 -4.37 -23.21
CA GLY A 110 17.75 -4.37 -21.78
C GLY A 110 17.46 -5.68 -21.05
N GLU A 111 17.49 -5.61 -19.73
CA GLU A 111 17.33 -6.75 -18.84
C GLU A 111 15.91 -7.34 -18.89
N LYS A 112 15.81 -8.66 -18.61
CA LYS A 112 14.51 -9.36 -18.56
C LYS A 112 13.57 -8.74 -17.53
N LYS A 113 14.10 -8.33 -16.39
CA LYS A 113 13.32 -7.70 -15.30
C LYS A 113 14.10 -6.49 -14.79
N TRP A 114 13.44 -5.35 -14.75
CA TRP A 114 14.03 -4.12 -14.20
C TRP A 114 12.97 -3.23 -13.58
N GLY A 115 13.40 -2.29 -12.77
CA GLY A 115 12.56 -1.24 -12.22
C GLY A 115 13.36 0.04 -12.06
N VAL A 116 12.72 1.15 -12.36
CA VAL A 116 13.25 2.50 -12.17
C VAL A 116 12.39 3.20 -11.14
N THR A 117 13.02 3.68 -10.10
CA THR A 117 12.40 4.53 -9.08
C THR A 117 12.93 5.95 -9.29
N PRO A 118 12.05 6.96 -9.35
CA PRO A 118 12.48 8.33 -9.55
C PRO A 118 13.27 8.84 -8.35
N SER A 119 14.15 9.81 -8.58
CA SER A 119 14.86 10.53 -7.51
C SER A 119 13.89 11.37 -6.69
N ASN A 120 12.93 12.03 -7.35
CA ASN A 120 11.84 12.72 -6.68
C ASN A 120 10.72 11.72 -6.30
N PRO A 121 10.29 11.66 -5.04
CA PRO A 121 9.24 10.73 -4.59
C PRO A 121 7.90 10.86 -5.34
N MET A 122 7.64 12.00 -5.97
CA MET A 122 6.43 12.24 -6.75
C MET A 122 6.56 11.80 -8.21
N GLY A 123 7.75 11.44 -8.66
CA GLY A 123 8.01 11.02 -10.03
C GLY A 123 7.46 9.65 -10.38
N SER A 124 7.61 9.27 -11.65
CA SER A 124 7.11 7.99 -12.18
C SER A 124 8.01 6.83 -11.78
N THR A 125 7.42 5.82 -11.14
CA THR A 125 8.04 4.51 -10.99
C THR A 125 7.65 3.64 -12.17
N VAL A 126 8.63 3.03 -12.82
CA VAL A 126 8.40 2.14 -13.97
C VAL A 126 9.02 0.78 -13.68
N ARG A 127 8.33 -0.29 -14.05
CA ARG A 127 8.81 -1.66 -13.85
C ARG A 127 8.47 -2.54 -15.05
N LYS A 128 9.48 -3.23 -15.57
CA LYS A 128 9.28 -4.36 -16.47
C LYS A 128 9.16 -5.62 -15.62
N ILE A 129 8.02 -6.26 -15.72
CA ILE A 129 7.70 -7.50 -15.00
C ILE A 129 7.62 -8.65 -15.99
N THR A 130 8.06 -9.82 -15.56
CA THR A 130 7.98 -11.07 -16.32
C THR A 130 7.25 -12.10 -15.45
N GLY A 131 6.23 -12.72 -16.00
CA GLY A 131 5.43 -13.70 -15.27
C GLY A 131 4.82 -14.75 -16.22
N ILE A 132 3.99 -15.60 -15.67
CA ILE A 132 3.26 -16.64 -16.43
C ILE A 132 2.45 -16.02 -17.57
N ASN A 133 1.93 -14.81 -17.36
CA ASN A 133 1.13 -14.08 -18.33
C ASN A 133 1.96 -13.19 -19.29
N GLY A 134 3.28 -13.43 -19.37
CA GLY A 134 4.21 -12.70 -20.25
C GLY A 134 4.81 -11.46 -19.65
N ASP A 135 5.56 -10.74 -20.49
CA ASP A 135 6.27 -9.52 -20.13
C ASP A 135 5.35 -8.31 -20.29
N ARG A 136 5.37 -7.43 -19.29
CA ARG A 136 4.56 -6.21 -19.25
C ARG A 136 5.36 -5.07 -18.61
N ILE A 137 4.94 -3.84 -18.87
CA ILE A 137 5.47 -2.66 -18.19
C ILE A 137 4.36 -2.09 -17.30
N VAL A 138 4.73 -1.77 -16.06
CA VAL A 138 3.88 -1.05 -15.11
C VAL A 138 4.46 0.34 -14.93
N ILE A 139 3.63 1.36 -15.06
CA ILE A 139 3.97 2.74 -14.72
C ILE A 139 3.06 3.22 -13.59
N ARG A 140 3.65 3.84 -12.57
CA ARG A 140 2.96 4.39 -11.40
C ARG A 140 3.41 5.82 -11.17
N ASN A 141 2.46 6.73 -11.17
CA ASN A 141 2.67 8.14 -10.78
C ASN A 141 1.35 8.72 -10.26
N ARG A 142 1.32 10.04 -10.09
CA ARG A 142 0.17 10.80 -9.57
C ARG A 142 -0.28 10.38 -8.18
N TRP A 143 -0.66 11.37 -7.42
CA TRP A 143 -1.08 11.22 -6.04
C TRP A 143 -2.32 12.04 -5.76
N THR A 144 -3.20 11.56 -4.91
CA THR A 144 -4.30 12.36 -4.36
C THR A 144 -4.55 11.98 -2.91
N PHE A 145 -4.92 12.97 -2.13
CA PHE A 145 -5.47 12.74 -0.80
C PHE A 145 -7.00 12.74 -0.90
N ASP A 146 -7.64 11.67 -0.45
CA ASP A 146 -9.09 11.57 -0.42
C ASP A 146 -9.56 10.91 0.88
N PRO A 147 -10.18 11.69 1.79
CA PRO A 147 -10.65 11.19 3.07
C PRO A 147 -11.89 10.30 2.98
N SER A 148 -12.53 10.17 1.80
CA SER A 148 -13.61 9.21 1.58
C SER A 148 -13.12 7.77 1.49
N MET A 149 -11.81 7.58 1.35
CA MET A 149 -11.17 6.27 1.12
C MET A 149 -11.59 5.61 -0.21
N GLU A 150 -12.12 6.38 -1.13
CA GLU A 150 -12.60 5.89 -2.43
C GLU A 150 -12.10 6.77 -3.58
N VAL A 151 -12.02 6.20 -4.75
CA VAL A 151 -11.65 6.89 -5.99
C VAL A 151 -12.61 6.48 -7.11
N SER A 152 -13.18 7.48 -7.79
CA SER A 152 -14.05 7.23 -8.93
C SER A 152 -13.24 6.72 -10.15
N GLU A 153 -13.87 5.91 -10.97
CA GLU A 153 -13.27 5.44 -12.23
C GLU A 153 -12.91 6.56 -13.18
N ARG A 154 -13.69 7.66 -13.19
CA ARG A 154 -13.36 8.87 -13.94
C ARG A 154 -12.00 9.45 -13.54
N ARG A 155 -11.66 9.39 -12.24
CA ARG A 155 -10.35 9.87 -11.75
C ARG A 155 -9.24 8.92 -12.16
N VAL A 156 -9.48 7.60 -12.09
CA VAL A 156 -8.52 6.59 -12.57
C VAL A 156 -8.24 6.78 -14.06
N SER A 157 -9.28 6.95 -14.89
CA SER A 157 -9.14 7.19 -16.32
C SER A 157 -8.38 8.49 -16.62
N LYS A 158 -8.68 9.58 -15.90
CA LYS A 158 -7.98 10.86 -16.07
C LYS A 158 -6.48 10.72 -15.85
N PHE A 159 -6.06 10.09 -14.77
CA PHE A 159 -4.63 9.87 -14.49
C PHE A 159 -4.03 8.78 -15.38
N GLY A 160 -4.86 7.86 -15.88
CA GLY A 160 -4.47 6.93 -16.92
C GLY A 160 -3.97 7.63 -18.19
N ASN A 161 -4.66 8.69 -18.65
CA ASN A 161 -4.22 9.48 -19.80
C ASN A 161 -2.87 10.18 -19.53
N ASP A 162 -2.65 10.68 -18.31
CA ASP A 162 -1.35 11.24 -17.93
C ASP A 162 -0.25 10.17 -17.97
N GLN A 163 -0.57 8.94 -17.59
CA GLN A 163 0.35 7.80 -17.61
C GLN A 163 0.67 7.34 -19.03
N ASP A 164 -0.31 7.38 -19.96
CA ASP A 164 -0.08 7.09 -21.37
C ASP A 164 0.94 8.06 -21.97
N LYS A 165 0.76 9.35 -21.70
CA LYS A 165 1.74 10.36 -22.13
C LYS A 165 3.11 10.09 -21.55
N SER A 166 3.18 9.88 -20.21
CA SER A 166 4.42 9.61 -19.51
C SER A 166 5.12 8.33 -20.00
N PHE A 167 4.34 7.32 -20.40
CA PHE A 167 4.85 6.08 -21.00
C PHE A 167 5.42 6.32 -22.41
N ASN A 168 4.68 7.00 -23.28
CA ASN A 168 5.09 7.28 -24.64
C ASN A 168 6.34 8.17 -24.70
N ASP A 169 6.42 9.16 -23.81
CA ASP A 169 7.61 10.03 -23.70
C ASP A 169 8.87 9.25 -23.30
N ARG A 170 8.73 8.18 -22.50
CA ARG A 170 9.85 7.33 -22.05
C ARG A 170 10.17 6.17 -22.97
N PHE A 171 9.16 5.65 -23.65
CA PHE A 171 9.25 4.48 -24.51
C PHE A 171 8.68 4.75 -25.92
N PRO A 172 9.22 5.74 -26.67
CA PRO A 172 8.70 6.05 -27.99
C PRO A 172 8.73 4.87 -28.95
N MET A 173 9.64 3.90 -28.73
CA MET A 173 9.72 2.65 -29.51
C MET A 173 8.56 1.68 -29.22
N LEU A 174 7.73 1.94 -28.20
CA LEU A 174 6.57 1.15 -27.78
C LEU A 174 5.27 1.95 -27.86
N SER A 175 5.20 2.99 -28.70
CA SER A 175 4.03 3.87 -28.81
C SER A 175 2.75 3.17 -29.30
N ASP A 176 2.88 1.98 -29.89
CA ASP A 176 1.80 1.09 -30.31
C ASP A 176 1.26 0.19 -29.19
N VAL A 177 1.89 0.22 -28.00
CA VAL A 177 1.49 -0.64 -26.87
C VAL A 177 0.39 0.01 -26.06
N GLU A 178 -0.73 -0.69 -25.95
CA GLU A 178 -1.88 -0.23 -25.17
C GLU A 178 -1.77 -0.66 -23.69
N MET A 179 -2.39 0.14 -22.80
CA MET A 179 -2.59 -0.23 -21.41
C MET A 179 -3.81 -1.15 -21.28
N GLU A 180 -3.64 -2.29 -20.60
CA GLU A 180 -4.71 -3.26 -20.34
C GLU A 180 -5.38 -3.02 -19.00
N TYR A 181 -4.60 -2.64 -17.99
CA TYR A 181 -5.11 -2.42 -16.64
C TYR A 181 -4.77 -1.02 -16.16
N ARG A 182 -5.73 -0.44 -15.45
CA ARG A 182 -5.58 0.84 -14.74
C ARG A 182 -6.22 0.72 -13.36
N TRP A 183 -5.54 1.23 -12.35
CA TRP A 183 -6.06 1.18 -10.98
C TRP A 183 -5.51 2.30 -10.11
N ALA A 184 -6.17 2.51 -8.98
CA ALA A 184 -5.67 3.32 -7.88
C ALA A 184 -5.35 2.43 -6.68
N GLY A 185 -4.18 2.62 -6.08
CA GLY A 185 -3.78 1.95 -4.85
C GLY A 185 -3.89 2.90 -3.67
N ARG A 186 -4.59 2.48 -2.61
CA ARG A 186 -4.75 3.26 -1.39
C ARG A 186 -3.59 3.01 -0.43
N LEU A 187 -3.00 4.09 0.03
CA LEU A 187 -2.01 4.11 1.10
C LEU A 187 -2.62 4.76 2.34
N CYS A 188 -2.22 4.29 3.50
CA CYS A 188 -2.47 4.95 4.76
C CYS A 188 -1.15 5.53 5.28
N LEU A 189 -1.13 6.84 5.46
CA LEU A 189 0.02 7.57 5.94
C LEU A 189 -0.36 8.31 7.23
N SER A 190 0.63 8.65 8.05
CA SER A 190 0.48 9.57 9.17
C SER A 190 1.28 10.85 8.92
N LEU A 191 0.87 11.96 9.51
CA LEU A 191 1.50 13.27 9.31
C LEU A 191 2.98 13.27 9.75
N ASN A 192 3.31 12.52 10.78
CA ASN A 192 4.65 12.37 11.35
C ASN A 192 5.35 11.06 10.92
N SER A 193 4.81 10.36 9.90
CA SER A 193 5.40 9.14 9.31
C SER A 193 5.61 7.97 10.27
N VAL A 194 4.87 7.94 11.39
CA VAL A 194 4.89 6.84 12.36
C VAL A 194 3.78 5.83 12.11
N PRO A 195 3.95 4.55 12.48
CA PRO A 195 2.88 3.56 12.40
C PRO A 195 1.76 3.85 13.41
N ALA A 196 0.56 3.38 13.12
CA ALA A 196 -0.55 3.29 14.07
C ALA A 196 -0.47 1.91 14.77
N PHE A 197 0.42 1.80 15.74
CA PHE A 197 0.79 0.57 16.41
C PHE A 197 0.54 0.64 17.92
N GLY A 198 0.20 -0.49 18.52
CA GLY A 198 0.06 -0.65 19.98
C GLY A 198 -1.31 -1.15 20.39
N GLU A 199 -1.50 -1.28 21.69
CA GLU A 199 -2.81 -1.56 22.27
C GLU A 199 -3.66 -0.29 22.22
N VAL A 200 -4.82 -0.35 21.56
CA VAL A 200 -5.72 0.79 21.33
C VAL A 200 -6.97 0.75 22.18
N ASP A 201 -7.32 -0.41 22.67
CA ASP A 201 -8.30 -0.69 23.73
C ASP A 201 -7.92 -2.01 24.40
N LYS A 202 -8.51 -2.35 25.55
CA LYS A 202 -8.20 -3.58 26.31
C LYS A 202 -8.25 -4.80 25.38
N ASN A 203 -7.10 -5.43 25.15
CA ASN A 203 -6.94 -6.58 24.26
C ASN A 203 -7.27 -6.33 22.77
N ILE A 204 -7.28 -5.08 22.32
CA ILE A 204 -7.30 -4.72 20.89
C ILE A 204 -5.96 -4.10 20.52
N PHE A 205 -5.25 -4.72 19.60
CA PHE A 205 -3.91 -4.32 19.17
C PHE A 205 -3.93 -3.87 17.72
N SER A 206 -3.25 -2.79 17.41
CA SER A 206 -3.18 -2.24 16.06
C SER A 206 -1.83 -2.50 15.41
N ALA A 207 -1.86 -2.93 14.14
CA ALA A 207 -0.72 -3.07 13.23
C ALA A 207 -1.02 -2.32 11.92
N CYS A 208 -1.40 -1.05 12.02
CA CYS A 208 -1.90 -0.24 10.89
C CYS A 208 -0.92 0.89 10.52
N CYS A 209 -1.21 1.58 9.42
CA CYS A 209 -0.49 2.77 8.94
C CYS A 209 0.99 2.52 8.65
N GLN A 210 1.26 1.74 7.60
CA GLN A 210 2.62 1.34 7.21
C GLN A 210 3.38 2.41 6.39
N ASN A 211 2.80 3.59 6.20
CA ASN A 211 3.42 4.74 5.52
C ASN A 211 4.02 4.39 4.14
N GLY A 212 3.29 3.58 3.34
CA GLY A 212 3.66 3.22 1.98
C GLY A 212 4.68 2.07 1.83
N ILE A 213 5.22 1.53 2.94
CA ILE A 213 6.17 0.41 2.93
C ILE A 213 5.50 -0.84 3.51
N GLY A 214 4.33 -1.19 2.97
CA GLY A 214 3.44 -2.21 3.55
C GLY A 214 4.06 -3.58 3.70
N THR A 215 4.82 -4.08 2.72
CA THR A 215 5.34 -5.44 2.78
C THR A 215 6.33 -5.63 3.94
N ALA A 216 7.32 -4.77 4.08
CA ALA A 216 8.32 -4.90 5.16
C ALA A 216 7.74 -4.44 6.51
N LYS A 217 7.28 -3.18 6.59
CA LYS A 217 6.76 -2.63 7.85
C LYS A 217 5.49 -3.34 8.32
N GLY A 218 4.64 -3.80 7.39
CA GLY A 218 3.44 -4.55 7.74
C GLY A 218 3.75 -5.93 8.33
N THR A 219 4.75 -6.62 7.82
CA THR A 219 5.21 -7.90 8.37
C THR A 219 5.75 -7.70 9.80
N LEU A 220 6.62 -6.71 9.99
CA LEU A 220 7.18 -6.40 11.32
C LEU A 220 6.08 -5.96 12.30
N ALA A 221 5.16 -5.10 11.85
CA ALA A 221 4.05 -4.66 12.69
C ALA A 221 3.12 -5.82 13.08
N GLY A 222 2.89 -6.77 12.16
CA GLY A 222 2.11 -7.97 12.45
C GLY A 222 2.77 -8.85 13.51
N ILE A 223 4.08 -9.11 13.39
CA ILE A 223 4.87 -9.85 14.38
C ILE A 223 4.82 -9.11 15.73
N GLY A 224 5.16 -7.83 15.76
CA GLY A 224 5.14 -7.04 16.97
C GLY A 224 3.77 -6.95 17.64
N ALA A 225 2.67 -6.93 16.87
CA ALA A 225 1.32 -6.94 17.44
C ALA A 225 0.98 -8.29 18.12
N VAL A 226 1.49 -9.41 17.58
CA VAL A 226 1.37 -10.72 18.24
C VAL A 226 2.20 -10.74 19.50
N ASP A 227 3.47 -10.31 19.45
CA ASP A 227 4.33 -10.26 20.63
C ASP A 227 3.70 -9.41 21.74
N LEU A 228 3.15 -8.25 21.38
CA LEU A 228 2.44 -7.38 22.32
C LEU A 228 1.20 -8.08 22.90
N ALA A 229 0.41 -8.73 22.05
CA ALA A 229 -0.79 -9.45 22.48
C ALA A 229 -0.50 -10.66 23.37
N THR A 230 0.67 -11.27 23.25
CA THR A 230 1.11 -12.42 24.05
C THR A 230 1.98 -12.04 25.24
N ASN A 231 2.23 -10.74 25.46
CA ASN A 231 3.15 -10.20 26.46
C ASN A 231 4.58 -10.75 26.30
N THR A 232 5.01 -10.96 25.06
CA THR A 232 6.36 -11.40 24.74
C THR A 232 7.27 -10.18 24.68
N ASP A 233 8.39 -10.20 25.40
CA ASP A 233 9.42 -9.17 25.27
C ASP A 233 10.10 -9.27 23.89
N SER A 234 10.11 -8.17 23.16
CA SER A 234 10.53 -8.15 21.76
C SER A 234 11.14 -6.80 21.42
N ALA A 235 12.31 -6.85 20.79
CA ALA A 235 12.97 -5.65 20.26
C ALA A 235 12.06 -4.88 19.30
N ILE A 236 11.23 -5.58 18.51
CA ILE A 236 10.27 -4.96 17.60
C ILE A 236 9.24 -4.13 18.37
N VAL A 237 8.69 -4.69 19.46
CA VAL A 237 7.71 -4.00 20.30
C VAL A 237 8.34 -2.78 20.97
N ASN A 238 9.55 -2.92 21.50
CA ASN A 238 10.27 -1.83 22.18
C ASN A 238 10.58 -0.69 21.20
N ASP A 239 11.07 -1.00 19.99
CA ASP A 239 11.31 -0.02 18.95
C ASP A 239 10.02 0.68 18.52
N MET A 240 8.96 -0.07 18.23
CA MET A 240 7.67 0.51 17.80
C MET A 240 6.99 1.35 18.88
N LYS A 241 7.14 1.00 20.15
CA LYS A 241 6.63 1.80 21.28
C LYS A 241 7.44 3.09 21.53
N SER A 242 8.67 3.17 21.02
CA SER A 242 9.48 4.40 21.12
C SER A 242 8.96 5.54 20.22
N TYR A 243 8.14 5.24 19.23
CA TYR A 243 7.54 6.26 18.37
C TYR A 243 6.37 6.98 19.04
N ASP A 244 6.24 8.26 18.76
CA ASP A 244 5.03 9.00 19.09
C ASP A 244 3.78 8.42 18.41
N ALA A 245 2.61 8.71 18.94
CA ALA A 245 1.37 8.39 18.25
C ALA A 245 1.21 9.20 16.94
N PRO A 246 0.46 8.70 15.94
CA PRO A 246 0.12 9.48 14.74
C PRO A 246 -0.50 10.83 15.12
N LYS A 247 0.05 11.94 14.58
CA LYS A 247 -0.43 13.31 14.86
C LYS A 247 -1.80 13.57 14.24
N LYS A 248 -2.63 14.34 14.93
CA LYS A 248 -3.94 14.78 14.39
C LYS A 248 -3.76 15.61 13.13
N LEU A 249 -4.62 15.36 12.17
CA LEU A 249 -4.72 16.14 10.93
C LEU A 249 -5.46 17.45 11.21
N PRO A 250 -5.18 18.52 10.46
CA PRO A 250 -6.01 19.70 10.46
C PRO A 250 -7.47 19.37 10.13
N PRO A 251 -8.45 20.13 10.62
CA PRO A 251 -9.86 19.87 10.31
C PRO A 251 -10.15 20.02 8.81
N LYS A 252 -11.20 19.33 8.33
CA LYS A 252 -11.77 19.58 7.00
C LYS A 252 -12.41 20.98 6.96
N PRO A 253 -12.31 21.73 5.84
CA PRO A 253 -11.73 21.37 4.55
C PRO A 253 -10.21 21.62 4.41
N ILE A 254 -9.56 22.20 5.43
CA ILE A 254 -8.15 22.62 5.38
C ILE A 254 -7.23 21.44 5.05
N SER A 255 -7.43 20.29 5.70
CA SER A 255 -6.64 19.08 5.43
C SER A 255 -6.74 18.61 3.99
N TYR A 256 -7.96 18.64 3.41
CA TYR A 256 -8.19 18.20 2.04
C TYR A 256 -7.55 19.14 1.01
N LEU A 257 -7.83 20.43 1.13
CA LEU A 257 -7.30 21.42 0.19
C LEU A 257 -5.78 21.56 0.32
N GLY A 258 -5.29 21.63 1.55
CA GLY A 258 -3.86 21.78 1.83
C GLY A 258 -3.05 20.56 1.37
N ALA A 259 -3.48 19.35 1.67
CA ALA A 259 -2.78 18.14 1.25
C ALA A 259 -2.73 18.04 -0.29
N ASN A 260 -3.86 18.22 -0.98
CA ASN A 260 -3.88 18.14 -2.44
C ASN A 260 -3.09 19.30 -3.10
N ALA A 261 -3.09 20.50 -2.53
CA ALA A 261 -2.26 21.61 -3.01
C ALA A 261 -0.76 21.30 -2.87
N ILE A 262 -0.34 20.72 -1.72
CA ILE A 262 1.05 20.30 -1.50
C ILE A 262 1.43 19.16 -2.46
N ILE A 263 0.56 18.18 -2.66
CA ILE A 263 0.78 17.10 -3.61
C ILE A 263 1.01 17.67 -5.01
N LYS A 264 0.10 18.52 -5.48
CA LYS A 264 0.21 19.12 -6.80
C LYS A 264 1.47 19.97 -6.97
N TRP A 265 1.82 20.75 -5.95
CA TRP A 265 3.06 21.53 -5.97
C TRP A 265 4.31 20.64 -6.02
N ARG A 266 4.33 19.54 -5.28
CA ARG A 266 5.42 18.57 -5.32
C ARG A 266 5.49 17.83 -6.67
N GLU A 267 4.35 17.50 -7.27
CA GLU A 267 4.29 16.94 -8.63
C GLU A 267 4.89 17.89 -9.67
N LEU A 268 4.56 19.20 -9.57
CA LEU A 268 5.16 20.22 -10.45
C LEU A 268 6.68 20.28 -10.27
N LYS A 269 7.19 20.14 -9.05
CA LYS A 269 8.64 20.09 -8.79
C LYS A 269 9.32 18.83 -9.31
N ALA A 270 8.60 17.71 -9.44
CA ALA A 270 9.14 16.50 -10.04
C ALA A 270 9.43 16.67 -11.54
N GLY A 271 8.79 17.63 -12.20
CA GLY A 271 9.10 18.04 -13.58
C GLY A 271 9.12 16.84 -14.55
N LYS A 272 10.24 16.63 -15.23
CA LYS A 272 10.42 15.55 -16.20
C LYS A 272 10.40 14.14 -15.60
N GLU A 273 10.53 13.99 -14.28
CA GLU A 273 10.42 12.68 -13.62
C GLU A 273 8.95 12.21 -13.49
N LEU A 274 7.98 13.10 -13.64
CA LEU A 274 6.56 12.79 -13.60
C LEU A 274 6.05 12.27 -14.95
#